data_e3bbbd272a522b70b97ded1f3c55a4c5
#
_entry.id   e3bbbd272a522b70b97ded1f3c55a4c5
#
_cell.length_a   1.000
_cell.length_b   1.000
_cell.length_c   1.000
_cell.angle_alpha   90.00
_cell.angle_beta   90.00
_cell.angle_gamma   90.00
#
_symmetry.space_group_name_H-M   'P 1'
#
loop_
_entity.id
_entity.type
_entity.pdbx_description
1 polymer ?
#
loop_
_entity_poly.entity_id
_entity_poly.type
_entity_poly.pdbx_seq_one_letter_code
_entity_poly.pdbx_strand_id
1 'polypeptide(L)'
;MNQNLSSYWIFYTVANAGNISKAAKELYISQPAISKSIQKLEDGLECKLFSRSSRGVVLTDEGRLLYDHVSEAFEALNEGEEKLKRSIELGVGQLKIGVSSTLCKYMLLPYLKEFIHRNPHISISIECQSTNETLKLLDEDKIDIGLIGKPTSLKTFNFYYLDNIEDIFVTTKDYLRNLSARGVKKSEILQNSTLMLLDKGNMTRKYIDDYLQENQIHVKDSIDISNMDLLIDFAKIGVGVACVIKSIVSKELADGTLIEIPLGIPIHKREVGFAYKESSKLSTSLQTFIKFYESYAPEDF
;
A
#
# COMPACT_ATOMS: atom_id res chain seq x y z
N MET A 1 -22.41 1.72 29.04
CA MET A 1 -23.67 1.11 28.55
C MET A 1 -23.88 -0.21 29.29
N ASN A 2 -24.84 -0.28 30.21
CA ASN A 2 -25.12 -1.55 30.97
C ASN A 2 -26.24 -2.39 30.35
N GLN A 3 -26.81 -2.00 29.22
CA GLN A 3 -27.94 -2.66 28.58
C GLN A 3 -27.48 -3.46 27.33
N ASN A 4 -28.11 -4.62 27.12
CA ASN A 4 -27.81 -5.49 25.98
C ASN A 4 -28.49 -4.94 24.71
N LEU A 5 -27.80 -4.90 23.58
CA LEU A 5 -28.32 -4.47 22.28
C LEU A 5 -29.60 -5.23 21.88
N SER A 6 -29.73 -6.50 22.26
CA SER A 6 -30.96 -7.29 22.03
C SER A 6 -32.20 -6.67 22.70
N SER A 7 -32.06 -6.01 23.86
CA SER A 7 -33.19 -5.34 24.51
C SER A 7 -33.66 -4.12 23.75
N TYR A 8 -32.75 -3.39 23.15
CA TYR A 8 -33.07 -2.26 22.26
C TYR A 8 -33.71 -2.74 20.95
N TRP A 9 -33.25 -3.86 20.41
CA TRP A 9 -33.87 -4.47 19.24
C TRP A 9 -35.32 -4.90 19.48
N ILE A 10 -35.58 -5.54 20.63
CA ILE A 10 -36.95 -5.91 21.05
C ILE A 10 -37.81 -4.66 21.22
N PHE A 11 -37.29 -3.63 21.88
CA PHE A 11 -37.99 -2.34 22.05
C PHE A 11 -38.36 -1.72 20.71
N TYR A 12 -37.39 -1.62 19.77
CA TYR A 12 -37.58 -1.09 18.42
C TYR A 12 -38.64 -1.86 17.64
N THR A 13 -38.56 -3.18 17.66
CA THR A 13 -39.54 -4.04 16.95
C THR A 13 -40.95 -3.90 17.56
N VAL A 14 -41.08 -3.82 18.88
CA VAL A 14 -42.38 -3.62 19.55
C VAL A 14 -42.94 -2.23 19.21
N ALA A 15 -42.11 -1.21 19.17
CA ALA A 15 -42.52 0.15 18.79
C ALA A 15 -43.08 0.20 17.34
N ASN A 16 -42.37 -0.42 16.40
CA ASN A 16 -42.79 -0.51 15.00
C ASN A 16 -44.07 -1.35 14.82
N ALA A 17 -44.17 -2.46 15.54
CA ALA A 17 -45.33 -3.34 15.44
C ALA A 17 -46.62 -2.76 16.10
N GLY A 18 -46.46 -1.86 17.10
CA GLY A 18 -47.52 -1.32 17.93
C GLY A 18 -48.29 -2.35 18.76
N ASN A 19 -47.82 -3.60 18.77
CA ASN A 19 -48.47 -4.72 19.43
C ASN A 19 -47.43 -5.80 19.78
N ILE A 20 -47.43 -6.23 21.06
CA ILE A 20 -46.50 -7.23 21.56
C ILE A 20 -46.68 -8.60 20.89
N SER A 21 -47.93 -8.99 20.57
CA SER A 21 -48.20 -10.29 19.93
C SER A 21 -47.65 -10.30 18.48
N LYS A 22 -47.72 -9.20 17.79
CA LYS A 22 -47.18 -9.06 16.43
C LYS A 22 -45.67 -9.07 16.44
N ALA A 23 -45.05 -8.31 17.36
CA ALA A 23 -43.62 -8.30 17.57
C ALA A 23 -43.06 -9.68 17.97
N ALA A 24 -43.81 -10.42 18.78
CA ALA A 24 -43.48 -11.79 19.19
C ALA A 24 -43.38 -12.75 17.99
N LYS A 25 -44.29 -12.64 17.04
CA LYS A 25 -44.26 -13.44 15.81
C LYS A 25 -43.09 -13.03 14.92
N GLU A 26 -42.82 -11.75 14.78
CA GLU A 26 -41.72 -11.22 13.97
C GLU A 26 -40.34 -11.63 14.50
N LEU A 27 -40.19 -11.61 15.83
CA LEU A 27 -38.93 -11.97 16.50
C LEU A 27 -38.79 -13.47 16.79
N TYR A 28 -39.80 -14.28 16.49
CA TYR A 28 -39.84 -15.73 16.80
C TYR A 28 -39.59 -16.05 18.28
N ILE A 29 -40.09 -15.20 19.20
CA ILE A 29 -40.00 -15.39 20.66
C ILE A 29 -41.38 -15.26 21.30
N SER A 30 -41.50 -15.73 22.57
CA SER A 30 -42.78 -15.68 23.26
C SER A 30 -43.11 -14.27 23.77
N GLN A 31 -44.43 -13.94 23.81
CA GLN A 31 -44.89 -12.65 24.37
C GLN A 31 -44.37 -12.38 25.81
N PRO A 32 -44.36 -13.36 26.71
CA PRO A 32 -43.78 -13.18 28.07
C PRO A 32 -42.30 -12.78 28.01
N ALA A 33 -41.53 -13.34 27.06
CA ALA A 33 -40.12 -13.00 26.91
C ALA A 33 -39.93 -11.52 26.44
N ILE A 34 -40.73 -11.04 25.48
CA ILE A 34 -40.77 -9.64 25.09
C ILE A 34 -41.11 -8.75 26.28
N SER A 35 -42.22 -9.03 26.98
CA SER A 35 -42.66 -8.23 28.12
C SER A 35 -41.58 -8.15 29.21
N LYS A 36 -40.90 -9.27 29.51
CA LYS A 36 -39.80 -9.31 30.45
C LYS A 36 -38.58 -8.48 29.98
N SER A 37 -38.26 -8.51 28.66
CA SER A 37 -37.16 -7.75 28.11
C SER A 37 -37.43 -6.24 28.14
N ILE A 38 -38.66 -5.83 27.76
CA ILE A 38 -39.08 -4.42 27.83
C ILE A 38 -39.04 -3.94 29.29
N GLN A 39 -39.60 -4.72 30.23
CA GLN A 39 -39.60 -4.35 31.64
C GLN A 39 -38.17 -4.20 32.17
N LYS A 40 -37.26 -5.12 31.85
CA LYS A 40 -35.85 -5.01 32.22
C LYS A 40 -35.18 -3.77 31.65
N LEU A 41 -35.51 -3.38 30.42
CA LEU A 41 -35.01 -2.16 29.80
C LEU A 41 -35.55 -0.91 30.50
N GLU A 42 -36.87 -0.84 30.76
CA GLU A 42 -37.52 0.22 31.51
C GLU A 42 -36.97 0.36 32.94
N ASP A 43 -36.79 -0.78 33.66
CA ASP A 43 -36.21 -0.76 35.00
C ASP A 43 -34.77 -0.27 35.00
N GLY A 44 -33.98 -0.61 33.99
CA GLY A 44 -32.59 -0.14 33.85
C GLY A 44 -32.44 1.32 33.39
N LEU A 45 -33.48 1.88 32.80
CA LEU A 45 -33.56 3.31 32.40
C LEU A 45 -34.39 4.15 33.38
N GLU A 46 -34.98 3.51 34.39
CA GLU A 46 -35.82 4.13 35.45
C GLU A 46 -37.01 4.92 34.88
N CYS A 47 -37.52 4.53 33.70
CA CYS A 47 -38.68 5.17 33.05
C CYS A 47 -39.53 4.16 32.30
N LYS A 48 -40.80 4.51 32.03
CA LYS A 48 -41.69 3.76 31.17
C LYS A 48 -41.53 4.17 29.74
N LEU A 49 -41.33 3.18 28.83
CA LEU A 49 -41.17 3.42 27.40
C LEU A 49 -42.46 3.18 26.63
N PHE A 50 -43.35 2.36 27.19
CA PHE A 50 -44.67 2.06 26.60
C PHE A 50 -45.78 2.33 27.55
N SER A 51 -46.90 2.83 27.02
CA SER A 51 -48.23 2.86 27.65
C SER A 51 -49.13 1.81 26.98
N ARG A 52 -50.02 1.21 27.75
CA ARG A 52 -51.03 0.24 27.24
C ARG A 52 -52.24 1.01 26.67
N SER A 53 -52.72 0.62 25.52
CA SER A 53 -53.96 1.12 24.92
C SER A 53 -54.90 -0.06 24.62
N SER A 54 -56.16 0.24 24.33
CA SER A 54 -57.14 -0.75 23.91
C SER A 54 -56.82 -1.45 22.56
N ARG A 55 -55.86 -0.86 21.81
CA ARG A 55 -55.43 -1.36 20.48
C ARG A 55 -54.01 -1.91 20.49
N GLY A 56 -53.33 -1.96 21.64
CA GLY A 56 -51.98 -2.47 21.77
C GLY A 56 -51.09 -1.63 22.72
N VAL A 57 -49.88 -1.35 22.30
CA VAL A 57 -48.89 -0.49 23.03
C VAL A 57 -48.50 0.74 22.21
N VAL A 58 -48.33 1.85 22.94
CA VAL A 58 -47.93 3.14 22.34
C VAL A 58 -46.73 3.67 23.11
N LEU A 59 -45.82 4.32 22.42
CA LEU A 59 -44.66 4.94 23.06
C LEU A 59 -45.08 6.07 24.00
N THR A 60 -44.42 6.17 25.15
CA THR A 60 -44.41 7.34 26.02
C THR A 60 -43.56 8.44 25.36
N ASP A 61 -43.48 9.63 25.98
CA ASP A 61 -42.57 10.69 25.49
C ASP A 61 -41.11 10.24 25.63
N GLU A 62 -40.74 9.60 26.74
CA GLU A 62 -39.42 9.00 26.97
C GLU A 62 -39.16 7.85 25.96
N GLY A 63 -40.17 7.03 25.70
CA GLY A 63 -40.10 5.97 24.71
C GLY A 63 -39.88 6.53 23.29
N ARG A 64 -40.52 7.64 22.93
CA ARG A 64 -40.32 8.29 21.63
C ARG A 64 -38.92 8.85 21.50
N LEU A 65 -38.44 9.55 22.52
CA LEU A 65 -37.05 10.04 22.55
C LEU A 65 -36.04 8.93 22.33
N LEU A 66 -36.21 7.81 23.05
CA LEU A 66 -35.32 6.65 22.90
C LEU A 66 -35.46 6.00 21.53
N TYR A 67 -36.68 5.90 21.00
CA TYR A 67 -36.97 5.29 19.70
C TYR A 67 -36.22 5.99 18.56
N ASP A 68 -36.22 7.33 18.53
CA ASP A 68 -35.55 8.08 17.48
C ASP A 68 -34.05 7.74 17.43
N HIS A 69 -33.36 7.72 18.56
CA HIS A 69 -31.93 7.35 18.62
C HIS A 69 -31.68 5.86 18.33
N VAL A 70 -32.55 4.97 18.78
CA VAL A 70 -32.43 3.52 18.53
C VAL A 70 -32.66 3.23 17.05
N SER A 71 -33.61 3.92 16.41
CA SER A 71 -33.88 3.81 14.96
C SER A 71 -32.63 4.20 14.15
N GLU A 72 -32.06 5.38 14.43
CA GLU A 72 -30.82 5.83 13.77
C GLU A 72 -29.67 4.83 13.94
N ALA A 73 -29.51 4.25 15.14
CA ALA A 73 -28.47 3.28 15.42
C ALA A 73 -28.63 1.99 14.61
N PHE A 74 -29.86 1.45 14.51
CA PHE A 74 -30.15 0.25 13.72
C PHE A 74 -30.09 0.51 12.22
N GLU A 75 -30.52 1.68 11.76
CA GLU A 75 -30.34 2.09 10.36
C GLU A 75 -28.84 2.16 9.98
N ALA A 76 -28.01 2.74 10.83
CA ALA A 76 -26.56 2.79 10.62
C ALA A 76 -25.92 1.40 10.60
N LEU A 77 -26.35 0.47 11.47
CA LEU A 77 -25.89 -0.92 11.44
C LEU A 77 -26.29 -1.64 10.16
N ASN A 78 -27.55 -1.53 9.73
CA ASN A 78 -28.04 -2.13 8.50
C ASN A 78 -27.31 -1.58 7.27
N GLU A 79 -27.10 -0.25 7.21
CA GLU A 79 -26.31 0.37 6.14
C GLU A 79 -24.87 -0.17 6.10
N GLY A 80 -24.25 -0.36 7.29
CA GLY A 80 -22.92 -0.95 7.41
C GLY A 80 -22.88 -2.39 6.88
N GLU A 81 -23.86 -3.23 7.25
CA GLU A 81 -23.97 -4.60 6.78
C GLU A 81 -24.21 -4.68 5.26
N GLU A 82 -25.07 -3.81 4.71
CA GLU A 82 -25.29 -3.74 3.25
C GLU A 82 -24.03 -3.31 2.50
N LYS A 83 -23.32 -2.28 3.01
CA LYS A 83 -22.04 -1.84 2.44
C LYS A 83 -21.00 -2.95 2.47
N LEU A 84 -20.91 -3.68 3.59
CA LEU A 84 -20.02 -4.83 3.72
C LEU A 84 -20.39 -5.94 2.73
N LYS A 85 -21.68 -6.27 2.61
CA LYS A 85 -22.17 -7.27 1.67
C LYS A 85 -21.87 -6.90 0.22
N ARG A 86 -22.14 -5.65 -0.17
CA ARG A 86 -21.79 -5.14 -1.51
C ARG A 86 -20.27 -5.17 -1.74
N SER A 87 -19.47 -4.80 -0.75
CA SER A 87 -18.01 -4.87 -0.81
C SER A 87 -17.52 -6.29 -1.07
N ILE A 88 -18.13 -7.28 -0.41
CA ILE A 88 -17.80 -8.70 -0.59
C ILE A 88 -18.27 -9.22 -1.96
N GLU A 89 -19.51 -8.91 -2.35
CA GLU A 89 -20.11 -9.37 -3.61
C GLU A 89 -19.43 -8.77 -4.86
N LEU A 90 -19.03 -7.51 -4.78
CA LEU A 90 -18.34 -6.80 -5.88
C LEU A 90 -16.83 -7.04 -5.86
N GLY A 91 -16.30 -7.75 -4.85
CA GLY A 91 -14.86 -7.86 -4.67
C GLY A 91 -14.19 -6.52 -4.41
N VAL A 92 -14.95 -5.50 -3.95
CA VAL A 92 -14.43 -4.17 -3.62
C VAL A 92 -13.45 -4.34 -2.48
N GLY A 93 -12.18 -4.27 -2.81
CA GLY A 93 -11.08 -4.40 -1.86
C GLY A 93 -10.13 -3.24 -1.98
N GLN A 94 -9.27 -3.11 -1.01
CA GLN A 94 -8.12 -2.21 -1.07
C GLN A 94 -6.87 -3.06 -1.20
N LEU A 95 -5.94 -2.63 -2.05
CA LEU A 95 -4.60 -3.17 -2.18
C LEU A 95 -3.60 -2.06 -1.82
N LYS A 96 -2.86 -2.24 -0.74
CA LYS A 96 -1.85 -1.29 -0.29
C LYS A 96 -0.47 -1.77 -0.70
N ILE A 97 0.23 -0.98 -1.49
CA ILE A 97 1.52 -1.34 -2.09
C ILE A 97 2.60 -0.40 -1.56
N GLY A 98 3.66 -0.97 -0.97
CA GLY A 98 4.87 -0.23 -0.62
C GLY A 98 5.91 -0.35 -1.72
N VAL A 99 6.57 0.77 -2.08
CA VAL A 99 7.54 0.77 -3.17
C VAL A 99 8.43 2.02 -3.11
N SER A 100 9.66 1.97 -3.63
CA SER A 100 10.43 3.20 -3.84
C SER A 100 9.90 3.98 -5.04
N SER A 101 10.07 5.32 -5.06
CA SER A 101 9.62 6.18 -6.16
C SER A 101 10.14 5.72 -7.52
N THR A 102 11.41 5.29 -7.59
CA THR A 102 12.03 4.75 -8.81
C THR A 102 11.35 3.48 -9.28
N LEU A 103 11.23 2.47 -8.40
CA LEU A 103 10.56 1.21 -8.75
C LEU A 103 9.07 1.42 -9.05
N CYS A 104 8.42 2.35 -8.37
CA CYS A 104 7.03 2.71 -8.66
C CYS A 104 6.88 3.18 -10.11
N LYS A 105 7.67 4.20 -10.49
CA LYS A 105 7.57 4.83 -11.80
C LYS A 105 7.93 3.87 -12.94
N TYR A 106 9.02 3.14 -12.79
CA TYR A 106 9.60 2.41 -13.91
C TYR A 106 9.21 0.92 -13.95
N MET A 107 8.78 0.33 -12.83
CA MET A 107 8.42 -1.09 -12.78
C MET A 107 6.96 -1.33 -12.36
N LEU A 108 6.45 -0.65 -11.33
CA LEU A 108 5.10 -0.92 -10.82
C LEU A 108 4.00 -0.39 -11.74
N LEU A 109 4.16 0.83 -12.29
CA LEU A 109 3.14 1.45 -13.12
C LEU A 109 2.72 0.62 -14.35
N PRO A 110 3.63 -0.04 -15.09
CA PRO A 110 3.25 -0.95 -16.17
C PRO A 110 2.33 -2.09 -15.71
N TYR A 111 2.61 -2.71 -14.55
CA TYR A 111 1.74 -3.72 -13.95
C TYR A 111 0.39 -3.13 -13.52
N LEU A 112 0.39 -1.97 -12.86
CA LEU A 112 -0.84 -1.36 -12.36
C LEU A 112 -1.78 -0.91 -13.47
N LYS A 113 -1.25 -0.43 -14.58
CA LYS A 113 -2.06 -0.01 -15.74
C LYS A 113 -3.00 -1.12 -16.19
N GLU A 114 -2.49 -2.32 -16.38
CA GLU A 114 -3.28 -3.47 -16.82
C GLU A 114 -4.12 -4.06 -15.67
N PHE A 115 -3.57 -4.10 -14.45
CA PHE A 115 -4.30 -4.60 -13.29
C PHE A 115 -5.56 -3.79 -12.99
N ILE A 116 -5.47 -2.46 -12.99
CA ILE A 116 -6.61 -1.56 -12.77
C ILE A 116 -7.67 -1.73 -13.86
N HIS A 117 -7.23 -1.87 -15.12
CA HIS A 117 -8.14 -2.11 -16.23
C HIS A 117 -8.94 -3.41 -16.05
N ARG A 118 -8.30 -4.49 -15.59
CA ARG A 118 -8.97 -5.78 -15.34
C ARG A 118 -9.75 -5.82 -14.03
N ASN A 119 -9.39 -4.99 -13.05
CA ASN A 119 -9.97 -5.02 -11.69
C ASN A 119 -10.37 -3.61 -11.21
N PRO A 120 -11.29 -2.91 -11.91
CA PRO A 120 -11.64 -1.51 -11.62
C PRO A 120 -12.30 -1.31 -10.25
N HIS A 121 -12.73 -2.39 -9.60
CA HIS A 121 -13.36 -2.40 -8.28
C HIS A 121 -12.35 -2.48 -7.12
N ILE A 122 -11.07 -2.74 -7.41
CA ILE A 122 -10.01 -2.77 -6.39
C ILE A 122 -9.39 -1.38 -6.27
N SER A 123 -9.49 -0.78 -5.08
CA SER A 123 -8.84 0.49 -4.76
C SER A 123 -7.34 0.27 -4.50
N ILE A 124 -6.48 1.07 -5.11
CA ILE A 124 -5.03 0.99 -4.94
C ILE A 124 -4.56 2.14 -4.05
N SER A 125 -3.75 1.82 -3.05
CA SER A 125 -3.01 2.78 -2.23
C SER A 125 -1.52 2.52 -2.37
N ILE A 126 -0.73 3.56 -2.65
CA ILE A 126 0.72 3.43 -2.86
C ILE A 126 1.46 4.22 -1.79
N GLU A 127 2.34 3.55 -1.06
CA GLU A 127 3.24 4.13 -0.07
C GLU A 127 4.65 4.18 -0.64
N CYS A 128 5.10 5.41 -1.03
CA CYS A 128 6.42 5.59 -1.61
C CYS A 128 7.49 5.76 -0.52
N GLN A 129 8.29 4.71 -0.29
CA GLN A 129 9.28 4.65 0.79
C GLN A 129 10.52 3.83 0.41
N SER A 130 11.53 3.80 1.29
CA SER A 130 12.69 2.94 1.11
C SER A 130 12.32 1.46 1.27
N THR A 131 13.13 0.55 0.71
CA THR A 131 12.95 -0.91 0.89
C THR A 131 12.85 -1.31 2.36
N ASN A 132 13.68 -0.74 3.24
CA ASN A 132 13.67 -1.07 4.66
C ASN A 132 12.35 -0.66 5.34
N GLU A 133 11.84 0.53 5.01
CA GLU A 133 10.55 1.00 5.56
C GLU A 133 9.39 0.19 4.97
N THR A 134 9.45 -0.17 3.68
CA THR A 134 8.47 -1.07 3.05
C THR A 134 8.41 -2.43 3.76
N LEU A 135 9.56 -3.03 4.08
CA LEU A 135 9.62 -4.29 4.83
C LEU A 135 9.05 -4.16 6.24
N LYS A 136 9.32 -3.04 6.92
CA LYS A 136 8.74 -2.75 8.24
C LYS A 136 7.22 -2.60 8.17
N LEU A 137 6.69 -1.87 7.18
CA LEU A 137 5.25 -1.73 6.99
C LEU A 137 4.57 -3.06 6.65
N LEU A 138 5.24 -3.95 5.91
CA LEU A 138 4.77 -5.32 5.67
C LEU A 138 4.72 -6.12 6.97
N ASP A 139 5.75 -6.02 7.82
CA ASP A 139 5.79 -6.73 9.10
C ASP A 139 4.70 -6.25 10.08
N GLU A 140 4.40 -4.95 10.05
CA GLU A 140 3.34 -4.30 10.83
C GLU A 140 1.93 -4.46 10.22
N ASP A 141 1.77 -5.21 9.12
CA ASP A 141 0.50 -5.41 8.37
C ASP A 141 -0.16 -4.09 7.94
N LYS A 142 0.63 -3.02 7.73
CA LYS A 142 0.16 -1.71 7.26
C LYS A 142 0.00 -1.63 5.75
N ILE A 143 0.74 -2.47 5.02
CA ILE A 143 0.64 -2.66 3.58
C ILE A 143 0.52 -4.15 3.26
N ASP A 144 -0.06 -4.48 2.11
CA ASP A 144 -0.33 -5.85 1.70
C ASP A 144 0.85 -6.48 0.95
N ILE A 145 1.57 -5.67 0.14
CA ILE A 145 2.64 -6.13 -0.75
C ILE A 145 3.67 -5.01 -0.96
N GLY A 146 4.91 -5.36 -1.15
CA GLY A 146 5.99 -4.43 -1.48
C GLY A 146 6.68 -4.80 -2.78
N LEU A 147 6.99 -3.83 -3.64
CA LEU A 147 7.92 -3.99 -4.75
C LEU A 147 9.29 -3.50 -4.29
N ILE A 148 10.23 -4.41 -4.11
CA ILE A 148 11.52 -4.15 -3.46
C ILE A 148 12.70 -4.81 -4.18
N GLY A 149 13.89 -4.25 -3.99
CA GLY A 149 15.12 -5.00 -4.24
C GLY A 149 15.24 -6.12 -3.19
N LYS A 150 15.64 -7.30 -3.61
CA LYS A 150 15.76 -8.49 -2.75
C LYS A 150 16.78 -8.23 -1.62
N PRO A 151 16.34 -8.23 -0.37
CA PRO A 151 17.26 -8.08 0.76
C PRO A 151 18.01 -9.39 1.02
N THR A 152 19.13 -9.30 1.76
CA THR A 152 19.96 -10.45 2.13
C THR A 152 19.22 -11.50 2.98
N SER A 153 18.14 -11.12 3.65
CA SER A 153 17.32 -12.01 4.48
C SER A 153 15.84 -11.68 4.33
N LEU A 154 15.06 -12.69 3.99
CA LEU A 154 13.60 -12.64 3.79
C LEU A 154 12.86 -13.58 4.76
N LYS A 155 13.31 -13.69 6.00
CA LYS A 155 12.90 -14.74 6.97
C LYS A 155 11.38 -14.95 7.12
N THR A 156 10.55 -13.93 6.83
CA THR A 156 9.09 -13.92 7.08
C THR A 156 8.25 -13.52 5.86
N PHE A 157 8.89 -13.31 4.71
CA PHE A 157 8.23 -12.84 3.51
C PHE A 157 8.41 -13.80 2.34
N ASN A 158 7.34 -14.02 1.58
CA ASN A 158 7.43 -14.59 0.25
C ASN A 158 8.00 -13.55 -0.70
N PHE A 159 8.86 -13.96 -1.62
CA PHE A 159 9.45 -13.08 -2.63
C PHE A 159 9.24 -13.68 -4.01
N TYR A 160 8.55 -12.94 -4.86
CA TYR A 160 8.36 -13.29 -6.27
C TYR A 160 9.31 -12.44 -7.11
N TYR A 161 10.29 -13.09 -7.71
CA TYR A 161 11.25 -12.46 -8.60
C TYR A 161 10.55 -11.89 -9.85
N LEU A 162 10.89 -10.66 -10.23
CA LEU A 162 10.42 -10.03 -11.45
C LEU A 162 11.55 -9.85 -12.46
N ASP A 163 12.64 -9.19 -12.07
CA ASP A 163 13.74 -8.84 -12.95
C ASP A 163 15.03 -8.55 -12.17
N ASN A 164 16.11 -8.30 -12.91
CA ASN A 164 17.40 -7.83 -12.40
C ASN A 164 17.62 -6.35 -12.73
N ILE A 165 17.99 -5.59 -11.71
CA ILE A 165 18.45 -4.21 -11.86
C ILE A 165 19.95 -4.22 -12.13
N GLU A 166 20.37 -3.53 -13.19
CA GLU A 166 21.76 -3.25 -13.52
C GLU A 166 22.06 -1.76 -13.27
N ASP A 167 22.89 -1.49 -12.28
CA ASP A 167 23.35 -0.13 -12.00
C ASP A 167 24.60 0.16 -12.83
N ILE A 168 24.65 1.34 -13.44
CA ILE A 168 25.77 1.81 -14.28
C ILE A 168 26.14 3.24 -13.91
N PHE A 169 27.37 3.65 -14.23
CA PHE A 169 27.78 5.03 -14.16
C PHE A 169 27.69 5.67 -15.54
N VAL A 170 27.03 6.84 -15.61
CA VAL A 170 26.83 7.58 -16.85
C VAL A 170 27.25 9.03 -16.74
N THR A 171 27.60 9.63 -17.87
CA THR A 171 27.89 11.08 -17.98
C THR A 171 27.78 11.52 -19.44
N THR A 172 28.02 12.80 -19.74
CA THR A 172 28.05 13.32 -21.11
C THR A 172 29.44 13.22 -21.76
N LYS A 173 29.47 13.25 -23.12
CA LYS A 173 30.73 13.32 -23.88
C LYS A 173 31.60 14.51 -23.47
N ASP A 174 30.96 15.66 -23.26
CA ASP A 174 31.65 16.89 -22.95
C ASP A 174 32.28 16.84 -21.55
N TYR A 175 31.61 16.23 -20.56
CA TYR A 175 32.20 16.03 -19.24
C TYR A 175 33.43 15.12 -19.31
N LEU A 176 33.38 14.02 -20.08
CA LEU A 176 34.53 13.15 -20.30
C LEU A 176 35.70 13.86 -21.01
N ARG A 177 35.41 14.71 -22.01
CA ARG A 177 36.45 15.55 -22.66
C ARG A 177 37.11 16.49 -21.67
N ASN A 178 36.37 17.15 -20.80
CA ASN A 178 36.89 18.02 -19.78
C ASN A 178 37.77 17.25 -18.75
N LEU A 179 37.39 16.05 -18.33
CA LEU A 179 38.24 15.21 -17.50
C LEU A 179 39.54 14.82 -18.21
N SER A 180 39.44 14.42 -19.47
CA SER A 180 40.62 14.06 -20.28
C SER A 180 41.56 15.24 -20.48
N ALA A 181 41.05 16.47 -20.70
CA ALA A 181 41.84 17.68 -20.79
C ALA A 181 42.59 18.03 -19.50
N ARG A 182 42.05 17.57 -18.34
CA ARG A 182 42.72 17.66 -17.02
C ARG A 182 43.72 16.53 -16.74
N GLY A 183 43.94 15.64 -17.72
CA GLY A 183 44.88 14.53 -17.59
C GLY A 183 44.32 13.31 -16.83
N VAL A 184 43.01 13.22 -16.56
CA VAL A 184 42.38 12.11 -15.88
C VAL A 184 42.33 10.87 -16.77
N LYS A 185 42.90 9.78 -16.35
CA LYS A 185 42.86 8.49 -17.06
C LYS A 185 41.48 7.84 -16.95
N LYS A 186 41.11 7.01 -17.93
CA LYS A 186 39.81 6.30 -17.96
C LYS A 186 39.59 5.46 -16.69
N SER A 187 40.60 4.82 -16.15
CA SER A 187 40.55 4.04 -14.91
C SER A 187 40.35 4.87 -13.65
N GLU A 188 40.55 6.18 -13.74
CA GLU A 188 40.52 7.09 -12.58
C GLU A 188 39.31 8.04 -12.62
N ILE A 189 38.37 7.84 -13.57
CA ILE A 189 37.21 8.73 -13.77
C ILE A 189 36.40 8.85 -12.49
N LEU A 190 35.99 7.72 -11.88
CA LEU A 190 35.16 7.76 -10.66
C LEU A 190 35.82 8.45 -9.48
N GLN A 191 37.16 8.36 -9.38
CA GLN A 191 37.94 8.95 -8.29
C GLN A 191 38.13 10.48 -8.46
N ASN A 192 38.13 10.97 -9.71
CA ASN A 192 38.47 12.37 -10.04
C ASN A 192 37.30 13.15 -10.66
N SER A 193 36.11 12.57 -10.67
CA SER A 193 34.87 13.23 -11.07
C SER A 193 34.04 13.65 -9.86
N THR A 194 33.12 14.58 -10.06
CA THR A 194 32.01 14.79 -9.12
C THR A 194 31.03 13.65 -9.30
N LEU A 195 30.94 12.76 -8.29
CA LEU A 195 30.08 11.60 -8.32
C LEU A 195 28.70 11.97 -7.80
N MET A 196 27.65 11.76 -8.59
CA MET A 196 26.27 12.03 -8.23
C MET A 196 25.58 10.72 -7.86
N LEU A 197 25.04 10.64 -6.66
CA LEU A 197 24.46 9.44 -6.08
C LEU A 197 23.10 9.77 -5.44
N LEU A 198 22.28 8.75 -5.23
CA LEU A 198 21.07 8.89 -4.43
C LEU A 198 21.40 9.14 -2.96
N ASP A 199 20.46 9.68 -2.20
CA ASP A 199 20.58 9.95 -0.76
C ASP A 199 20.98 8.69 0.03
N LYS A 200 21.70 8.87 1.13
CA LYS A 200 22.23 7.77 1.99
C LYS A 200 21.18 6.83 2.56
N GLY A 201 19.92 7.26 2.66
CA GLY A 201 18.78 6.42 3.05
C GLY A 201 18.31 5.45 1.97
N ASN A 202 18.76 5.60 0.74
CA ASN A 202 18.35 4.77 -0.39
C ASN A 202 19.14 3.45 -0.46
N MET A 203 18.45 2.34 -0.70
CA MET A 203 19.10 1.01 -0.82
C MET A 203 20.07 0.93 -1.99
N THR A 204 19.77 1.57 -3.11
CA THR A 204 20.69 1.66 -4.26
C THR A 204 21.98 2.38 -3.84
N ARG A 205 21.88 3.49 -3.09
CA ARG A 205 23.04 4.20 -2.58
C ARG A 205 23.92 3.30 -1.71
N LYS A 206 23.35 2.60 -0.75
CA LYS A 206 24.10 1.69 0.10
C LYS A 206 24.84 0.63 -0.72
N TYR A 207 24.14 0.03 -1.69
CA TYR A 207 24.73 -0.97 -2.58
C TYR A 207 25.93 -0.43 -3.38
N ILE A 208 25.82 0.82 -3.85
CA ILE A 208 26.94 1.48 -4.57
C ILE A 208 28.07 1.87 -3.63
N ASP A 209 27.77 2.33 -2.42
CA ASP A 209 28.79 2.62 -1.43
C ASP A 209 29.60 1.34 -1.08
N ASP A 210 28.90 0.20 -0.90
CA ASP A 210 29.55 -1.11 -0.66
C ASP A 210 30.44 -1.49 -1.88
N TYR A 211 29.92 -1.36 -3.13
CA TYR A 211 30.71 -1.60 -4.34
C TYR A 211 31.97 -0.72 -4.43
N LEU A 212 31.85 0.59 -4.15
CA LEU A 212 33.00 1.51 -4.17
C LEU A 212 34.03 1.14 -3.10
N GLN A 213 33.58 0.75 -1.92
CA GLN A 213 34.45 0.33 -0.81
C GLN A 213 35.19 -0.98 -1.12
N GLU A 214 34.47 -2.02 -1.58
CA GLU A 214 35.04 -3.33 -1.94
C GLU A 214 36.10 -3.23 -3.03
N ASN A 215 35.89 -2.32 -4.00
CA ASN A 215 36.82 -2.09 -5.09
C ASN A 215 37.86 -0.99 -4.80
N GLN A 216 37.92 -0.50 -3.56
CA GLN A 216 38.89 0.54 -3.11
C GLN A 216 38.85 1.82 -3.95
N ILE A 217 37.65 2.20 -4.44
CA ILE A 217 37.44 3.41 -5.21
C ILE A 217 37.16 4.57 -4.25
N HIS A 218 38.16 5.41 -4.04
CA HIS A 218 38.03 6.59 -3.18
C HIS A 218 37.50 7.78 -3.97
N VAL A 219 36.24 8.13 -3.74
CA VAL A 219 35.58 9.28 -4.37
C VAL A 219 36.00 10.57 -3.66
N LYS A 220 36.54 11.55 -4.41
CA LYS A 220 36.99 12.84 -3.85
C LYS A 220 35.85 13.81 -3.62
N ASP A 221 34.86 13.81 -4.50
CA ASP A 221 33.76 14.75 -4.49
C ASP A 221 32.46 14.04 -4.84
N SER A 222 31.39 14.27 -4.06
CA SER A 222 30.10 13.66 -4.32
C SER A 222 28.95 14.60 -4.01
N ILE A 223 27.86 14.46 -4.78
CA ILE A 223 26.60 15.18 -4.61
C ILE A 223 25.51 14.14 -4.33
N ASP A 224 24.79 14.32 -3.22
CA ASP A 224 23.63 13.50 -2.88
C ASP A 224 22.37 14.10 -3.53
N ILE A 225 21.61 13.29 -4.25
CA ILE A 225 20.40 13.71 -5.00
C ILE A 225 19.21 12.85 -4.55
N SER A 226 18.08 13.48 -4.30
CA SER A 226 16.93 12.87 -3.64
C SER A 226 16.19 11.81 -4.48
N ASN A 227 16.26 11.88 -5.81
CA ASN A 227 15.55 10.92 -6.67
C ASN A 227 16.28 10.66 -7.99
N MET A 228 15.93 9.54 -8.65
CA MET A 228 16.57 9.07 -9.88
C MET A 228 16.34 10.01 -11.07
N ASP A 229 15.17 10.62 -11.19
CA ASP A 229 14.88 11.50 -12.33
C ASP A 229 15.78 12.73 -12.32
N LEU A 230 15.89 13.39 -11.17
CA LEU A 230 16.81 14.53 -11.01
C LEU A 230 18.27 14.11 -11.21
N LEU A 231 18.64 12.93 -10.75
CA LEU A 231 20.00 12.39 -10.94
C LEU A 231 20.33 12.24 -12.43
N ILE A 232 19.39 11.73 -13.21
CA ILE A 232 19.51 11.60 -14.68
C ILE A 232 19.57 12.98 -15.34
N ASP A 233 18.70 13.91 -14.95
CA ASP A 233 18.65 15.24 -15.52
C ASP A 233 19.95 16.03 -15.24
N PHE A 234 20.51 15.94 -14.04
CA PHE A 234 21.83 16.50 -13.73
C PHE A 234 22.95 15.85 -14.54
N ALA A 235 22.85 14.54 -14.80
CA ALA A 235 23.83 13.87 -15.67
C ALA A 235 23.76 14.40 -17.11
N LYS A 236 22.55 14.62 -17.66
CA LYS A 236 22.33 15.13 -19.01
C LYS A 236 22.92 16.52 -19.21
N ILE A 237 22.88 17.40 -18.23
CA ILE A 237 23.48 18.73 -18.30
C ILE A 237 24.97 18.74 -17.97
N GLY A 238 25.57 17.57 -17.68
CA GLY A 238 27.02 17.43 -17.50
C GLY A 238 27.56 17.93 -16.17
N VAL A 239 26.79 17.88 -15.09
CA VAL A 239 27.24 18.26 -13.73
C VAL A 239 28.30 17.30 -13.21
N GLY A 240 28.21 15.99 -13.53
CA GLY A 240 29.13 15.00 -13.04
C GLY A 240 28.88 13.61 -13.64
N VAL A 241 29.31 12.62 -12.92
CA VAL A 241 29.07 11.19 -13.19
C VAL A 241 27.96 10.69 -12.29
N ALA A 242 26.87 10.20 -12.86
CA ALA A 242 25.71 9.70 -12.14
C ALA A 242 25.69 8.16 -12.11
N CYS A 243 25.32 7.58 -10.96
CA CYS A 243 24.98 6.17 -10.86
C CYS A 243 23.48 5.98 -11.07
N VAL A 244 23.09 5.29 -12.14
CA VAL A 244 21.70 5.13 -12.57
C VAL A 244 21.40 3.69 -12.93
N ILE A 245 20.11 3.33 -12.96
CA ILE A 245 19.64 2.04 -13.46
C ILE A 245 19.68 2.07 -15.00
N LYS A 246 20.36 1.11 -15.62
CA LYS A 246 20.64 1.06 -17.07
C LYS A 246 19.38 1.08 -17.93
N SER A 247 18.36 0.30 -17.57
CA SER A 247 17.10 0.24 -18.33
C SER A 247 16.38 1.58 -18.38
N ILE A 248 16.51 2.42 -17.34
CA ILE A 248 15.86 3.73 -17.26
C ILE A 248 16.46 4.74 -18.25
N VAL A 249 17.73 4.62 -18.56
CA VAL A 249 18.48 5.53 -19.46
C VAL A 249 18.80 4.91 -20.82
N SER A 250 18.09 3.83 -21.17
CA SER A 250 18.33 3.11 -22.45
C SER A 250 18.22 4.01 -23.69
N LYS A 251 17.27 4.96 -23.69
CA LYS A 251 17.09 5.93 -24.75
C LYS A 251 18.28 6.91 -24.83
N GLU A 252 18.69 7.46 -23.70
CA GLU A 252 19.81 8.40 -23.61
C GLU A 252 21.16 7.75 -23.98
N LEU A 253 21.30 6.45 -23.70
CA LEU A 253 22.47 5.67 -24.14
C LEU A 253 22.42 5.42 -25.66
N ALA A 254 21.24 5.11 -26.20
CA ALA A 254 21.07 4.82 -27.64
C ALA A 254 21.29 6.06 -28.52
N ASP A 255 20.79 7.22 -28.09
CA ASP A 255 20.96 8.49 -28.83
C ASP A 255 22.29 9.21 -28.53
N GLY A 256 23.05 8.71 -27.53
CA GLY A 256 24.36 9.24 -27.15
C GLY A 256 24.33 10.53 -26.34
N THR A 257 23.16 10.88 -25.76
CA THR A 257 23.02 11.98 -24.78
C THR A 257 23.83 11.65 -23.53
N LEU A 258 23.75 10.40 -23.08
CA LEU A 258 24.57 9.84 -22.00
C LEU A 258 25.50 8.75 -22.54
N ILE A 259 26.64 8.59 -21.88
CA ILE A 259 27.62 7.55 -22.17
C ILE A 259 27.86 6.77 -20.89
N GLU A 260 27.81 5.46 -21.00
CA GLU A 260 28.21 4.53 -19.94
C GLU A 260 29.73 4.59 -19.73
N ILE A 261 30.14 4.70 -18.48
CA ILE A 261 31.53 4.63 -18.08
C ILE A 261 31.91 3.17 -17.89
N PRO A 262 32.84 2.62 -18.69
CA PRO A 262 33.25 1.25 -18.53
C PRO A 262 34.00 1.05 -17.20
N LEU A 263 33.53 0.08 -16.43
CA LEU A 263 34.13 -0.32 -15.16
C LEU A 263 35.07 -1.51 -15.37
N GLY A 264 36.21 -1.54 -14.65
CA GLY A 264 37.11 -2.71 -14.64
C GLY A 264 36.47 -3.92 -13.97
N ILE A 265 35.67 -3.69 -12.96
CA ILE A 265 34.85 -4.70 -12.27
C ILE A 265 33.40 -4.24 -12.38
N PRO A 266 32.50 -5.01 -13.01
CA PRO A 266 31.11 -4.61 -13.16
C PRO A 266 30.37 -4.63 -11.82
N ILE A 267 29.37 -3.77 -11.69
CA ILE A 267 28.46 -3.82 -10.53
C ILE A 267 27.58 -5.06 -10.68
N HIS A 268 27.45 -5.84 -9.63
CA HIS A 268 26.58 -7.01 -9.63
C HIS A 268 25.11 -6.60 -9.80
N LYS A 269 24.38 -7.35 -10.59
CA LYS A 269 22.94 -7.15 -10.76
C LYS A 269 22.19 -7.47 -9.46
N ARG A 270 21.13 -6.72 -9.20
CA ARG A 270 20.28 -6.91 -8.02
C ARG A 270 18.92 -7.44 -8.45
N GLU A 271 18.45 -8.52 -7.82
CA GLU A 271 17.10 -9.01 -8.02
C GLU A 271 16.08 -8.00 -7.46
N VAL A 272 15.01 -7.78 -8.21
CA VAL A 272 13.85 -7.01 -7.79
C VAL A 272 12.60 -7.85 -7.93
N GLY A 273 11.63 -7.66 -7.04
CA GLY A 273 10.41 -8.46 -7.07
C GLY A 273 9.38 -8.02 -6.04
N PHE A 274 8.25 -8.69 -6.08
CA PHE A 274 7.19 -8.49 -5.11
C PHE A 274 7.46 -9.30 -3.84
N ALA A 275 7.31 -8.65 -2.68
CA ALA A 275 7.39 -9.29 -1.38
C ALA A 275 6.08 -9.09 -0.62
N TYR A 276 5.59 -10.14 0.03
CA TYR A 276 4.43 -10.10 0.92
C TYR A 276 4.61 -11.06 2.08
N LYS A 277 3.94 -10.78 3.20
CA LYS A 277 4.05 -11.58 4.42
C LYS A 277 3.44 -12.96 4.21
N GLU A 278 4.14 -14.00 4.64
CA GLU A 278 3.58 -15.35 4.67
C GLU A 278 2.44 -15.40 5.70
N SER A 279 1.21 -15.52 5.23
CA SER A 279 0.01 -15.55 6.08
C SER A 279 -0.95 -16.63 5.60
N SER A 280 -1.63 -17.26 6.56
CA SER A 280 -2.68 -18.26 6.26
C SER A 280 -3.95 -17.63 5.65
N LYS A 281 -4.10 -16.29 5.73
CA LYS A 281 -5.27 -15.56 5.21
C LYS A 281 -4.82 -14.29 4.49
N LEU A 282 -4.52 -14.41 3.20
CA LEU A 282 -4.31 -13.26 2.34
C LEU A 282 -5.65 -12.61 1.99
N SER A 283 -5.70 -11.27 1.90
CA SER A 283 -6.89 -10.55 1.41
C SER A 283 -7.23 -10.96 -0.02
N THR A 284 -8.51 -10.89 -0.40
CA THR A 284 -8.96 -11.21 -1.76
C THR A 284 -8.25 -10.32 -2.80
N SER A 285 -8.05 -9.04 -2.50
CA SER A 285 -7.34 -8.10 -3.38
C SER A 285 -5.90 -8.50 -3.60
N LEU A 286 -5.19 -8.90 -2.54
CA LEU A 286 -3.81 -9.38 -2.63
C LEU A 286 -3.73 -10.69 -3.43
N GLN A 287 -4.62 -11.66 -3.17
CA GLN A 287 -4.68 -12.91 -3.94
C GLN A 287 -4.94 -12.64 -5.44
N THR A 288 -5.82 -11.70 -5.77
CA THR A 288 -6.10 -11.30 -7.15
C THR A 288 -4.88 -10.67 -7.81
N PHE A 289 -4.14 -9.83 -7.09
CA PHE A 289 -2.92 -9.21 -7.59
C PHE A 289 -1.79 -10.22 -7.77
N ILE A 290 -1.62 -11.18 -6.84
CA ILE A 290 -0.64 -12.27 -6.96
C ILE A 290 -0.89 -13.08 -8.24
N LYS A 291 -2.12 -13.57 -8.44
CA LYS A 291 -2.49 -14.32 -9.65
C LYS A 291 -2.27 -13.51 -10.92
N PHE A 292 -2.50 -12.20 -10.85
CA PHE A 292 -2.29 -11.31 -11.99
C PHE A 292 -0.81 -11.23 -12.36
N TYR A 293 0.09 -10.89 -11.45
CA TYR A 293 1.50 -10.72 -11.80
C TYR A 293 2.22 -12.06 -12.08
N GLU A 294 1.73 -13.19 -11.58
CA GLU A 294 2.23 -14.51 -11.94
C GLU A 294 1.93 -14.89 -13.41
N SER A 295 0.86 -14.34 -13.97
CA SER A 295 0.37 -14.62 -15.31
C SER A 295 0.65 -13.51 -16.33
N TYR A 296 1.12 -12.35 -15.89
CA TYR A 296 1.31 -11.17 -16.72
C TYR A 296 2.73 -10.64 -16.61
N ALA A 297 3.40 -10.52 -17.75
CA ALA A 297 4.65 -9.78 -17.89
C ALA A 297 4.40 -8.59 -18.83
N PRO A 298 4.71 -7.35 -18.44
CA PRO A 298 4.66 -6.20 -19.32
C PRO A 298 5.63 -6.37 -20.49
N GLU A 299 5.23 -5.90 -21.70
CA GLU A 299 6.05 -6.01 -22.91
C GLU A 299 7.30 -5.10 -22.91
N ASP A 300 7.34 -4.09 -22.03
CA ASP A 300 8.37 -3.05 -21.97
C ASP A 300 9.17 -3.10 -20.65
N PHE A 301 10.03 -4.08 -20.48
CA PHE A 301 11.07 -4.10 -19.44
C PHE A 301 12.47 -4.13 -20.04
#